data_3359bd2069015ca00587a2b14573e26d
#
_entry.id   3359bd2069015ca00587a2b14573e26d
#
_cell.length_a   1.000
_cell.length_b   1.000
_cell.length_c   1.000
_cell.angle_alpha   90.00
_cell.angle_beta   90.00
_cell.angle_gamma   90.00
#
_symmetry.space_group_name_H-M   'P 1'
#
loop_
_entity.id
_entity.type
_entity.pdbx_description
1 polymer ?
#
loop_
_entity_poly.entity_id
_entity_poly.type
_entity_poly.pdbx_seq_one_letter_code
_entity_poly.pdbx_strand_id
1 'polypeptide(L)'
;LVSPIDSAGHVMAEVLARLCDDLIGAGVHGLTPLGSTGEFAYLSGAQRRRIVEIVLDAARGRVPVVAGVASTTIADAVSQARDYEQLGCQGILAILEAYFPIADEGVFQYFRAIADAVSIPLVLYTNPTFQRSDLSLRVIERLSQVPNVCYIKDASTNTGRLLSIINQVGDRLKVFAASAHIPTCVMLIGGIGWMA
;
A
#
# COMPACT_ATOMS: atom_id res chain seq x y z
N LEU A 1 5.14 2.90 7.89
CA LEU A 1 5.16 3.16 9.33
C LEU A 1 5.15 1.84 10.09
N VAL A 2 5.82 1.79 11.26
CA VAL A 2 5.60 0.74 12.27
C VAL A 2 4.33 1.03 13.06
N SER A 3 3.77 -0.01 13.71
CA SER A 3 2.58 0.09 14.56
C SER A 3 2.97 -0.15 16.01
N PRO A 4 3.28 0.87 16.80
CA PRO A 4 3.66 0.71 18.20
C PRO A 4 2.50 0.12 19.02
N ILE A 5 2.71 -1.06 19.57
CA ILE A 5 1.74 -1.81 20.41
C ILE A 5 2.40 -2.14 21.74
N ASP A 6 1.70 -1.94 22.85
CA ASP A 6 2.17 -2.32 24.17
C ASP A 6 2.03 -3.84 24.45
N SER A 7 2.55 -4.31 25.55
CA SER A 7 2.48 -5.72 25.94
C SER A 7 1.05 -6.21 26.22
N ALA A 8 0.08 -5.33 26.41
CA ALA A 8 -1.33 -5.64 26.58
C ALA A 8 -2.12 -5.61 25.25
N GLY A 9 -1.45 -5.27 24.14
CA GLY A 9 -2.07 -5.22 22.81
C GLY A 9 -2.72 -3.87 22.47
N HIS A 10 -2.49 -2.80 23.24
CA HIS A 10 -3.04 -1.49 22.92
C HIS A 10 -2.13 -0.70 22.00
N VAL A 11 -2.73 0.06 21.08
CA VAL A 11 -1.99 0.99 20.22
C VAL A 11 -1.43 2.14 21.07
N MET A 12 -0.12 2.34 21.03
CA MET A 12 0.58 3.40 21.76
C MET A 12 0.43 4.73 21.00
N ALA A 13 -0.72 5.39 21.18
CA ALA A 13 -1.15 6.54 20.37
C ALA A 13 -0.14 7.70 20.38
N GLU A 14 0.40 8.05 21.54
CA GLU A 14 1.38 9.16 21.66
C GLU A 14 2.69 8.84 20.96
N VAL A 15 3.15 7.58 21.03
CA VAL A 15 4.37 7.13 20.34
C VAL A 15 4.18 7.18 18.84
N LEU A 16 3.03 6.71 18.32
CA LEU A 16 2.73 6.74 16.90
C LEU A 16 2.58 8.18 16.39
N ALA A 17 1.89 9.04 17.12
CA ALA A 17 1.73 10.45 16.75
C ALA A 17 3.08 11.17 16.68
N ARG A 18 3.95 10.98 17.69
CA ARG A 18 5.30 11.54 17.68
C ARG A 18 6.13 11.01 16.50
N LEU A 19 6.07 9.72 16.23
CA LEU A 19 6.76 9.14 15.05
C LEU A 19 6.30 9.81 13.76
N CYS A 20 4.99 10.06 13.59
CA CYS A 20 4.47 10.78 12.43
C CYS A 20 5.03 12.20 12.33
N ASP A 21 5.05 12.94 13.44
CA ASP A 21 5.61 14.30 13.49
C ASP A 21 7.11 14.32 13.17
N ASP A 22 7.88 13.39 13.72
CA ASP A 22 9.33 13.27 13.47
C ASP A 22 9.61 12.98 11.99
N LEU A 23 8.87 12.06 11.38
CA LEU A 23 9.02 11.72 9.96
C LEU A 23 8.63 12.90 9.06
N ILE A 24 7.52 13.57 9.34
CA ILE A 24 7.10 14.76 8.58
C ILE A 24 8.16 15.86 8.73
N GLY A 25 8.67 16.08 9.94
CA GLY A 25 9.76 17.04 10.21
C GLY A 25 11.06 16.68 9.47
N ALA A 26 11.32 15.40 9.24
CA ALA A 26 12.45 14.91 8.44
C ALA A 26 12.22 15.03 6.92
N GLY A 27 11.04 15.45 6.47
CA GLY A 27 10.76 15.76 5.07
C GLY A 27 10.20 14.60 4.25
N VAL A 28 9.55 13.60 4.86
CA VAL A 28 8.83 12.57 4.07
C VAL A 28 7.66 13.19 3.32
N HIS A 29 7.37 12.66 2.13
CA HIS A 29 6.32 13.17 1.26
C HIS A 29 4.94 12.52 1.51
N GLY A 30 4.85 11.53 2.37
CA GLY A 30 3.61 10.85 2.72
C GLY A 30 3.80 9.82 3.82
N LEU A 31 2.71 9.42 4.45
CA LEU A 31 2.69 8.40 5.51
C LEU A 31 1.89 7.19 5.03
N THR A 32 2.47 5.99 5.23
CA THR A 32 1.80 4.73 4.86
C THR A 32 1.68 3.83 6.09
N PRO A 33 0.59 3.95 6.88
CA PRO A 33 0.27 2.98 7.93
C PRO A 33 -0.20 1.65 7.33
N LEU A 34 -0.14 0.59 8.11
CA LEU A 34 -0.67 -0.74 7.79
C LEU A 34 -0.05 -1.40 6.54
N GLY A 35 1.18 -1.05 6.21
CA GLY A 35 2.01 -1.86 5.29
C GLY A 35 2.63 -3.06 6.02
N SER A 36 3.49 -3.83 5.33
CA SER A 36 4.19 -4.98 5.94
C SER A 36 5.04 -4.57 7.14
N THR A 37 5.73 -3.43 7.07
CA THR A 37 6.49 -2.85 8.20
C THR A 37 5.58 -2.47 9.38
N GLY A 38 4.31 -2.17 9.12
CA GLY A 38 3.28 -1.90 10.12
C GLY A 38 2.63 -3.15 10.70
N GLU A 39 3.11 -4.34 10.31
CA GLU A 39 2.68 -5.64 10.85
C GLU A 39 1.15 -5.86 10.76
N PHE A 40 0.52 -5.34 9.69
CA PHE A 40 -0.93 -5.36 9.52
C PHE A 40 -1.57 -6.73 9.76
N ALA A 41 -0.89 -7.81 9.38
CA ALA A 41 -1.41 -9.18 9.46
C ALA A 41 -1.65 -9.64 10.91
N TYR A 42 -1.01 -9.00 11.88
CA TYR A 42 -1.11 -9.34 13.31
C TYR A 42 -2.03 -8.38 14.09
N LEU A 43 -2.67 -7.43 13.42
CA LEU A 43 -3.55 -6.44 14.03
C LEU A 43 -5.02 -6.79 13.82
N SER A 44 -5.83 -6.64 14.86
CA SER A 44 -7.28 -6.69 14.76
C SER A 44 -7.81 -5.52 13.92
N GLY A 45 -9.04 -5.65 13.38
CA GLY A 45 -9.69 -4.56 12.64
C GLY A 45 -9.80 -3.27 13.44
N ALA A 46 -10.09 -3.36 14.75
CA ALA A 46 -10.16 -2.20 15.64
C ALA A 46 -8.79 -1.50 15.80
N GLN A 47 -7.71 -2.27 15.96
CA GLN A 47 -6.35 -1.72 16.02
C GLN A 47 -5.95 -1.07 14.69
N ARG A 48 -6.24 -1.70 13.54
CA ARG A 48 -5.96 -1.15 12.21
C ARG A 48 -6.68 0.20 12.04
N ARG A 49 -7.97 0.25 12.33
CA ARG A 49 -8.75 1.50 12.26
C ARG A 49 -8.16 2.57 13.18
N ARG A 50 -7.86 2.22 14.45
CA ARG A 50 -7.29 3.16 15.42
C ARG A 50 -5.95 3.73 14.97
N ILE A 51 -5.08 2.92 14.36
CA ILE A 51 -3.80 3.38 13.78
C ILE A 51 -4.04 4.41 12.68
N VAL A 52 -4.97 4.16 11.77
CA VAL A 52 -5.29 5.10 10.67
C VAL A 52 -5.79 6.43 11.23
N GLU A 53 -6.70 6.40 12.21
CA GLU A 53 -7.20 7.61 12.89
C GLU A 53 -6.06 8.44 13.50
N ILE A 54 -5.16 7.79 14.27
CA ILE A 54 -4.03 8.48 14.90
C ILE A 54 -3.09 9.10 13.84
N VAL A 55 -2.81 8.37 12.76
CA VAL A 55 -1.92 8.86 11.69
C VAL A 55 -2.54 10.05 10.96
N LEU A 56 -3.85 10.01 10.68
CA LEU A 56 -4.57 11.14 10.08
C LEU A 56 -4.57 12.37 11.00
N ASP A 57 -4.86 12.17 12.28
CA ASP A 57 -4.85 13.24 13.30
C ASP A 57 -3.45 13.84 13.45
N ALA A 58 -2.40 13.02 13.43
CA ALA A 58 -1.03 13.49 13.50
C ALA A 58 -0.60 14.20 12.21
N ALA A 59 -0.96 13.67 11.04
CA ALA A 59 -0.60 14.28 9.75
C ALA A 59 -1.20 15.68 9.57
N ARG A 60 -2.44 15.91 10.02
CA ARG A 60 -3.15 17.21 9.91
C ARG A 60 -3.11 17.80 8.50
N GLY A 61 -3.16 16.97 7.47
CA GLY A 61 -3.09 17.40 6.08
C GLY A 61 -1.72 17.90 5.61
N ARG A 62 -0.67 17.81 6.43
CA ARG A 62 0.69 18.24 6.06
C ARG A 62 1.30 17.36 4.96
N VAL A 63 0.95 16.08 4.96
CA VAL A 63 1.34 15.11 3.96
C VAL A 63 0.18 14.11 3.74
N PRO A 64 0.06 13.50 2.55
CA PRO A 64 -0.97 12.49 2.30
C PRO A 64 -0.76 11.24 3.16
N VAL A 65 -1.88 10.62 3.56
CA VAL A 65 -1.94 9.33 4.23
C VAL A 65 -2.49 8.30 3.28
N VAL A 66 -1.69 7.24 3.02
CA VAL A 66 -2.02 6.12 2.13
C VAL A 66 -2.12 4.86 2.98
N ALA A 67 -3.32 4.44 3.34
CA ALA A 67 -3.52 3.33 4.28
C ALA A 67 -3.44 1.97 3.59
N GLY A 68 -2.78 1.00 4.24
CA GLY A 68 -2.72 -0.38 3.79
C GLY A 68 -4.06 -1.10 4.00
N VAL A 69 -4.56 -1.73 2.94
CA VAL A 69 -5.73 -2.61 2.95
C VAL A 69 -5.28 -4.01 2.59
N ALA A 70 -5.57 -4.97 3.45
CA ALA A 70 -5.16 -6.35 3.25
C ALA A 70 -6.22 -7.30 3.80
N SER A 71 -6.60 -8.29 2.99
CA SER A 71 -7.49 -9.36 3.39
C SER A 71 -7.37 -10.57 2.46
N THR A 72 -7.76 -11.73 2.95
CA THR A 72 -7.95 -12.94 2.14
C THR A 72 -9.29 -12.93 1.41
N THR A 73 -10.21 -12.01 1.73
CA THR A 73 -11.51 -11.90 1.07
C THR A 73 -11.72 -10.53 0.44
N ILE A 74 -12.37 -10.51 -0.73
CA ILE A 74 -12.73 -9.28 -1.44
C ILE A 74 -13.66 -8.41 -0.58
N ALA A 75 -14.66 -9.00 0.07
CA ALA A 75 -15.65 -8.27 0.84
C ALA A 75 -15.03 -7.48 1.99
N ASP A 76 -14.10 -8.10 2.73
CA ASP A 76 -13.43 -7.41 3.84
C ASP A 76 -12.45 -6.36 3.32
N ALA A 77 -11.68 -6.64 2.25
CA ALA A 77 -10.79 -5.64 1.64
C ALA A 77 -11.56 -4.39 1.16
N VAL A 78 -12.71 -4.59 0.52
CA VAL A 78 -13.61 -3.50 0.09
C VAL A 78 -14.14 -2.71 1.29
N SER A 79 -14.53 -3.40 2.37
CA SER A 79 -14.99 -2.75 3.59
C SER A 79 -13.91 -1.87 4.22
N GLN A 80 -12.68 -2.39 4.34
CA GLN A 80 -11.53 -1.63 4.84
C GLN A 80 -11.24 -0.40 3.98
N ALA A 81 -11.23 -0.54 2.64
CA ALA A 81 -10.94 0.55 1.73
C ALA A 81 -11.96 1.69 1.87
N ARG A 82 -13.26 1.37 1.92
CA ARG A 82 -14.33 2.35 2.13
C ARG A 82 -14.22 3.05 3.48
N ASP A 83 -13.92 2.30 4.54
CA ASP A 83 -13.75 2.85 5.87
C ASP A 83 -12.59 3.86 5.91
N TYR A 84 -11.45 3.54 5.31
CA TYR A 84 -10.29 4.43 5.28
C TYR A 84 -10.50 5.65 4.37
N GLU A 85 -11.22 5.52 3.27
CA GLU A 85 -11.64 6.67 2.47
C GLU A 85 -12.56 7.59 3.28
N GLN A 86 -13.55 7.04 4.00
CA GLN A 86 -14.46 7.81 4.86
C GLN A 86 -13.75 8.50 6.02
N LEU A 87 -12.67 7.90 6.56
CA LEU A 87 -11.82 8.52 7.56
C LEU A 87 -10.99 9.69 7.01
N GLY A 88 -10.86 9.81 5.69
CA GLY A 88 -10.14 10.89 5.03
C GLY A 88 -8.74 10.54 4.55
N CYS A 89 -8.42 9.25 4.35
CA CYS A 89 -7.19 8.86 3.65
C CYS A 89 -7.19 9.38 2.21
N GLN A 90 -6.01 9.75 1.71
CA GLN A 90 -5.83 10.27 0.35
C GLN A 90 -5.43 9.19 -0.65
N GLY A 91 -5.29 7.94 -0.22
CA GLY A 91 -5.00 6.78 -1.07
C GLY A 91 -5.05 5.48 -0.32
N ILE A 92 -5.12 4.39 -1.06
CA ILE A 92 -5.12 3.02 -0.54
C ILE A 92 -3.91 2.27 -1.09
N LEU A 93 -3.14 1.63 -0.20
CA LEU A 93 -2.14 0.62 -0.58
C LEU A 93 -2.81 -0.75 -0.53
N ALA A 94 -3.19 -1.30 -1.68
CA ALA A 94 -3.89 -2.57 -1.75
C ALA A 94 -2.89 -3.75 -1.73
N ILE A 95 -3.08 -4.64 -0.77
CA ILE A 95 -2.23 -5.81 -0.51
C ILE A 95 -3.10 -7.06 -0.64
N LEU A 96 -2.70 -8.00 -1.50
CA LEU A 96 -3.37 -9.29 -1.60
C LEU A 96 -2.79 -10.25 -0.56
N GLU A 97 -3.60 -10.69 0.40
CA GLU A 97 -3.28 -11.83 1.24
C GLU A 97 -3.76 -13.12 0.57
N ALA A 98 -2.85 -14.08 0.37
CA ALA A 98 -3.21 -15.35 -0.25
C ALA A 98 -2.63 -16.51 0.57
N TYR A 99 -3.49 -17.30 1.20
CA TYR A 99 -3.08 -18.53 1.86
C TYR A 99 -2.74 -19.61 0.82
N PHE A 100 -3.57 -19.73 -0.22
CA PHE A 100 -3.32 -20.54 -1.38
C PHE A 100 -2.98 -19.66 -2.60
N PRO A 101 -2.20 -20.17 -3.58
CA PRO A 101 -2.01 -19.48 -4.84
C PRO A 101 -3.34 -19.20 -5.54
N ILE A 102 -3.50 -17.99 -6.04
CA ILE A 102 -4.70 -17.52 -6.75
C ILE A 102 -4.32 -17.28 -8.21
N ALA A 103 -5.18 -17.72 -9.14
CA ALA A 103 -4.97 -17.48 -10.57
C ALA A 103 -5.09 -15.98 -10.92
N ASP A 104 -4.45 -15.55 -12.00
CA ASP A 104 -4.41 -14.18 -12.50
C ASP A 104 -5.79 -13.49 -12.50
N GLU A 105 -6.85 -14.20 -12.87
CA GLU A 105 -8.20 -13.63 -12.88
C GLU A 105 -8.70 -13.31 -11.46
N GLY A 106 -8.45 -14.18 -10.49
CA GLY A 106 -8.80 -13.91 -9.09
C GLY A 106 -7.99 -12.75 -8.52
N VAL A 107 -6.70 -12.66 -8.84
CA VAL A 107 -5.84 -11.52 -8.48
C VAL A 107 -6.40 -10.22 -9.08
N PHE A 108 -6.73 -10.23 -10.37
CA PHE A 108 -7.32 -9.06 -11.04
C PHE A 108 -8.63 -8.63 -10.37
N GLN A 109 -9.55 -9.57 -10.11
CA GLN A 109 -10.85 -9.27 -9.49
C GLN A 109 -10.71 -8.69 -8.07
N TYR A 110 -9.73 -9.15 -7.29
CA TYR A 110 -9.45 -8.61 -5.97
C TYR A 110 -9.11 -7.12 -6.03
N PHE A 111 -8.11 -6.74 -6.81
CA PHE A 111 -7.69 -5.34 -6.92
C PHE A 111 -8.74 -4.46 -7.62
N ARG A 112 -9.42 -5.01 -8.63
CA ARG A 112 -10.50 -4.32 -9.32
C ARG A 112 -11.66 -3.99 -8.39
N ALA A 113 -12.08 -4.93 -7.54
CA ALA A 113 -13.17 -4.71 -6.59
C ALA A 113 -12.84 -3.63 -5.56
N ILE A 114 -11.58 -3.56 -5.08
CA ILE A 114 -11.13 -2.48 -4.20
C ILE A 114 -11.17 -1.14 -4.94
N ALA A 115 -10.65 -1.10 -6.18
CA ALA A 115 -10.63 0.11 -6.99
C ALA A 115 -12.06 0.63 -7.27
N ASP A 116 -13.00 -0.25 -7.62
CA ASP A 116 -14.40 0.12 -7.89
C ASP A 116 -15.14 0.59 -6.62
N ALA A 117 -14.61 0.30 -5.43
CA ALA A 117 -15.25 0.62 -4.16
C ALA A 117 -14.91 2.02 -3.62
N VAL A 118 -13.86 2.67 -4.11
CA VAL A 118 -13.34 3.97 -3.64
C VAL A 118 -13.06 4.91 -4.81
N SER A 119 -13.06 6.21 -4.53
CA SER A 119 -12.73 7.24 -5.52
C SER A 119 -11.27 7.71 -5.45
N ILE A 120 -10.60 7.45 -4.34
CA ILE A 120 -9.20 7.86 -4.11
C ILE A 120 -8.21 6.94 -4.83
N PRO A 121 -6.98 7.43 -5.11
CA PRO A 121 -5.95 6.65 -5.79
C PRO A 121 -5.60 5.34 -5.11
N LEU A 122 -5.43 4.29 -5.91
CA LEU A 122 -4.98 2.97 -5.49
C LEU A 122 -3.52 2.75 -5.86
N VAL A 123 -2.76 2.26 -4.90
CA VAL A 123 -1.39 1.73 -5.06
C VAL A 123 -1.47 0.22 -5.04
N LEU A 124 -1.15 -0.44 -6.14
CA LEU A 124 -0.97 -1.88 -6.16
C LEU A 124 0.28 -2.25 -5.37
N TYR A 125 0.22 -3.24 -4.49
CA TYR A 125 1.41 -3.74 -3.81
C TYR A 125 1.68 -5.19 -4.17
N THR A 126 2.90 -5.46 -4.58
CA THR A 126 3.38 -6.83 -4.81
C THR A 126 4.68 -7.07 -4.05
N ASN A 127 4.72 -8.22 -3.38
CA ASN A 127 5.89 -8.72 -2.67
C ASN A 127 6.00 -10.24 -2.85
N PRO A 128 6.68 -10.71 -3.90
CA PRO A 128 6.80 -12.14 -4.19
C PRO A 128 7.42 -12.99 -3.07
N THR A 129 8.14 -12.34 -2.15
CA THR A 129 8.74 -13.03 -0.99
C THR A 129 7.70 -13.44 0.05
N PHE A 130 6.66 -12.60 0.26
CA PHE A 130 5.65 -12.83 1.31
C PHE A 130 4.30 -13.27 0.77
N GLN A 131 3.97 -12.87 -0.45
CA GLN A 131 2.70 -13.21 -1.09
C GLN A 131 2.83 -14.52 -1.87
N ARG A 132 1.85 -15.40 -1.72
CA ARG A 132 1.77 -16.66 -2.50
C ARG A 132 1.22 -16.46 -3.91
N SER A 133 0.63 -15.31 -4.18
CA SER A 133 0.12 -14.91 -5.50
C SER A 133 0.68 -13.56 -5.87
N ASP A 134 1.48 -13.53 -6.92
CA ASP A 134 2.11 -12.30 -7.42
C ASP A 134 1.22 -11.60 -8.46
N LEU A 135 1.48 -10.31 -8.65
CA LEU A 135 0.94 -9.54 -9.76
C LEU A 135 1.75 -9.85 -11.03
N SER A 136 1.24 -10.70 -11.91
CA SER A 136 1.86 -10.91 -13.22
C SER A 136 1.85 -9.62 -14.06
N LEU A 137 2.78 -9.49 -15.01
CA LEU A 137 2.80 -8.33 -15.92
C LEU A 137 1.46 -8.16 -16.64
N ARG A 138 0.81 -9.27 -17.00
CA ARG A 138 -0.52 -9.25 -17.64
C ARG A 138 -1.61 -8.68 -16.70
N VAL A 139 -1.57 -9.02 -15.44
CA VAL A 139 -2.52 -8.49 -14.44
C VAL A 139 -2.26 -6.99 -14.21
N ILE A 140 -0.98 -6.60 -14.09
CA ILE A 140 -0.60 -5.19 -13.94
C ILE A 140 -1.08 -4.36 -15.13
N GLU A 141 -0.89 -4.85 -16.36
CA GLU A 141 -1.36 -4.17 -17.56
C GLU A 141 -2.88 -3.97 -17.56
N ARG A 142 -3.64 -5.01 -17.25
CA ARG A 142 -5.12 -4.92 -17.14
C ARG A 142 -5.54 -3.92 -16.06
N LEU A 143 -4.92 -3.97 -14.89
CA LEU A 143 -5.22 -3.05 -13.78
C LEU A 143 -4.84 -1.61 -14.11
N SER A 144 -3.81 -1.36 -14.91
CA SER A 144 -3.43 -0.01 -15.35
C SER A 144 -4.48 0.68 -16.21
N GLN A 145 -5.50 -0.04 -16.69
CA GLN A 145 -6.64 0.54 -17.43
C GLN A 145 -7.77 1.01 -16.48
N VAL A 146 -7.67 0.73 -15.19
CA VAL A 146 -8.67 1.14 -14.18
C VAL A 146 -8.34 2.56 -13.74
N PRO A 147 -9.26 3.54 -13.85
CA PRO A 147 -8.94 4.97 -13.73
C PRO A 147 -8.25 5.40 -12.43
N ASN A 148 -8.62 4.81 -11.28
CA ASN A 148 -8.05 5.17 -9.99
C ASN A 148 -6.89 4.24 -9.55
N VAL A 149 -6.50 3.26 -10.35
CA VAL A 149 -5.26 2.50 -10.16
C VAL A 149 -4.11 3.30 -10.74
N CYS A 150 -3.43 4.06 -9.90
CA CYS A 150 -2.46 5.08 -10.31
C CYS A 150 -1.00 4.70 -10.06
N TYR A 151 -0.77 3.80 -9.10
CA TYR A 151 0.57 3.50 -8.62
C TYR A 151 0.78 2.00 -8.42
N ILE A 152 2.05 1.60 -8.48
CA ILE A 152 2.50 0.28 -8.03
C ILE A 152 3.73 0.40 -7.13
N LYS A 153 3.71 -0.31 -6.01
CA LYS A 153 4.83 -0.55 -5.11
C LYS A 153 5.29 -1.99 -5.32
N ASP A 154 6.46 -2.17 -5.92
CA ASP A 154 7.01 -3.51 -6.20
C ASP A 154 8.22 -3.80 -5.30
N ALA A 155 8.11 -4.87 -4.50
CA ALA A 155 9.15 -5.35 -3.59
C ALA A 155 9.92 -6.57 -4.10
N SER A 156 9.83 -6.88 -5.39
CA SER A 156 10.50 -8.04 -5.99
C SER A 156 12.03 -7.94 -6.01
N THR A 157 12.59 -6.75 -5.83
CA THR A 157 14.02 -6.46 -6.01
C THR A 157 14.58 -6.73 -7.43
N ASN A 158 13.70 -7.09 -8.35
CA ASN A 158 14.04 -7.41 -9.74
C ASN A 158 13.90 -6.15 -10.61
N THR A 159 15.01 -5.48 -10.87
CA THR A 159 15.04 -4.25 -11.69
C THR A 159 14.61 -4.49 -13.13
N GLY A 160 14.86 -5.67 -13.69
CA GLY A 160 14.39 -6.06 -15.02
C GLY A 160 12.87 -6.16 -15.08
N ARG A 161 12.24 -6.70 -14.03
CA ARG A 161 10.77 -6.72 -13.89
C ARG A 161 10.21 -5.30 -13.79
N LEU A 162 10.83 -4.45 -12.97
CA LEU A 162 10.42 -3.05 -12.82
C LEU A 162 10.51 -2.28 -14.15
N LEU A 163 11.58 -2.48 -14.89
CA LEU A 163 11.74 -1.90 -16.24
C LEU A 163 10.66 -2.43 -17.20
N SER A 164 10.35 -3.73 -17.15
CA SER A 164 9.29 -4.32 -17.97
C SER A 164 7.91 -3.72 -17.63
N ILE A 165 7.61 -3.50 -16.35
CA ILE A 165 6.38 -2.83 -15.92
C ILE A 165 6.33 -1.42 -16.51
N ILE A 166 7.37 -0.61 -16.30
CA ILE A 166 7.43 0.78 -16.79
C ILE A 166 7.23 0.83 -18.32
N ASN A 167 7.91 -0.03 -19.07
CA ASN A 167 7.78 -0.07 -20.53
C ASN A 167 6.38 -0.49 -20.99
N GLN A 168 5.73 -1.39 -20.26
CA GLN A 168 4.43 -1.92 -20.65
C GLN A 168 3.27 -0.98 -20.31
N VAL A 169 3.32 -0.34 -19.13
CA VAL A 169 2.20 0.50 -18.67
C VAL A 169 2.39 1.98 -19.04
N GLY A 170 3.61 2.43 -19.33
CA GLY A 170 3.92 3.82 -19.63
C GLY A 170 3.47 4.77 -18.51
N ASP A 171 2.81 5.87 -18.89
CA ASP A 171 2.35 6.87 -17.92
C ASP A 171 1.09 6.50 -17.14
N ARG A 172 0.43 5.39 -17.49
CA ARG A 172 -0.80 4.95 -16.81
C ARG A 172 -0.58 4.57 -15.36
N LEU A 173 0.61 4.07 -15.01
CA LEU A 173 0.93 3.58 -13.68
C LEU A 173 2.32 4.07 -13.26
N LYS A 174 2.40 4.77 -12.13
CA LYS A 174 3.68 5.24 -11.59
C LYS A 174 4.28 4.21 -10.64
N VAL A 175 5.59 3.99 -10.73
CA VAL A 175 6.29 2.92 -10.01
C VAL A 175 7.07 3.47 -8.82
N PHE A 176 6.80 2.90 -7.63
CA PHE A 176 7.59 3.10 -6.42
C PHE A 176 8.52 1.91 -6.16
N ALA A 177 9.76 2.21 -5.79
CA ALA A 177 10.61 1.22 -5.14
C ALA A 177 10.02 0.87 -3.77
N ALA A 178 10.05 -0.42 -3.40
CA ALA A 178 9.71 -0.85 -2.04
C ALA A 178 10.95 -1.23 -1.23
N SER A 179 11.93 -1.83 -1.87
CA SER A 179 13.15 -2.31 -1.21
C SER A 179 14.20 -1.21 -1.05
N ALA A 180 14.73 -1.07 0.16
CA ALA A 180 15.66 0.01 0.52
C ALA A 180 17.02 0.00 -0.21
N HIS A 181 17.38 -1.12 -0.84
CA HIS A 181 18.68 -1.25 -1.53
C HIS A 181 18.64 -0.92 -3.03
N ILE A 182 17.46 -0.66 -3.61
CA ILE A 182 17.32 -0.35 -5.05
C ILE A 182 16.61 0.98 -5.40
N PRO A 183 16.33 1.92 -4.48
CA PRO A 183 15.58 3.12 -4.85
C PRO A 183 16.22 3.92 -5.97
N THR A 184 17.54 4.09 -5.91
CA THR A 184 18.31 4.80 -6.94
C THR A 184 18.15 4.15 -8.32
N CYS A 185 18.24 2.81 -8.39
CA CYS A 185 18.06 2.10 -9.66
C CYS A 185 16.64 2.29 -10.20
N VAL A 186 15.63 2.24 -9.33
CA VAL A 186 14.23 2.44 -9.73
C VAL A 186 13.98 3.85 -10.24
N MET A 187 14.57 4.87 -9.60
CA MET A 187 14.47 6.26 -10.06
C MET A 187 15.16 6.44 -11.43
N LEU A 188 16.31 5.83 -11.65
CA LEU A 188 17.05 5.93 -12.92
C LEU A 188 16.30 5.30 -14.10
N ILE A 189 15.49 4.29 -13.87
CA ILE A 189 14.68 3.63 -14.94
C ILE A 189 13.30 4.24 -15.12
N GLY A 190 12.95 5.33 -14.39
CA GLY A 190 11.70 6.05 -14.55
C GLY A 190 10.69 5.87 -13.40
N GLY A 191 11.07 5.26 -12.30
CA GLY A 191 10.27 5.25 -11.08
C GLY A 191 10.22 6.63 -10.43
N ILE A 192 9.22 6.85 -9.56
CA ILE A 192 8.93 8.19 -9.02
C ILE A 192 9.33 8.37 -7.54
N GLY A 193 9.78 7.33 -6.88
CA GLY A 193 10.16 7.42 -5.46
C GLY A 193 10.34 6.08 -4.78
N TRP A 194 10.47 6.15 -3.48
CA TRP A 194 10.58 4.99 -2.60
C TRP A 194 9.47 5.03 -1.54
N MET A 195 8.72 3.94 -1.46
CA MET A 195 7.68 3.74 -0.45
C MET A 195 8.17 2.61 0.49
N ALA A 196 8.74 2.99 1.64
CA ALA A 196 9.32 2.09 2.63
C ALA A 196 8.30 1.13 3.25
#